data_62a30be179683f055d3d78f68f489f89
#
_entry.id   62a30be179683f055d3d78f68f489f89
#
_cell.length_a   1.000
_cell.length_b   1.000
_cell.length_c   1.000
_cell.angle_alpha   90.00
_cell.angle_beta   90.00
_cell.angle_gamma   90.00
#
_symmetry.space_group_name_H-M   'P 1'
#
loop_
_entity.id
_entity.type
_entity.pdbx_description
1 polymer ?
#
loop_
_entity_poly.entity_id
_entity_poly.type
_entity_poly.pdbx_seq_one_letter_code
_entity_poly.pdbx_strand_id
1 'polypeptide(L)'
;NECSQIYIKFLYSNLLKDIYGSIDGTSEADLNKDVEKMYMTTDFQSLTGLVEVAIDRLAACFEDKSQTGHKEVEIVKQYIYRNYGSELGIDMLADMVYLAPSYLSTVFKKETGQNLSKFIKSYGMERARDMLENSMAKIVDIGAMCGYQNVSYFCSSFREFYGVSPQKFRESGVAGGE
;
A
#
# COMPACT_ATOMS: atom_id res chain seq x y z
N ASN A 1 -5.93 -39.81 -30.70
CA ASN A 1 -4.65 -39.08 -30.83
C ASN A 1 -3.92 -38.97 -29.49
N GLU A 2 -3.25 -40.07 -29.08
CA GLU A 2 -2.49 -40.14 -27.81
C GLU A 2 -1.41 -39.06 -27.69
N CYS A 3 -0.69 -38.76 -28.78
CA CYS A 3 0.34 -37.71 -28.79
C CYS A 3 -0.21 -36.32 -28.42
N SER A 4 -1.45 -36.02 -28.79
CA SER A 4 -2.10 -34.73 -28.46
C SER A 4 -2.42 -34.63 -26.96
N GLN A 5 -2.85 -35.73 -26.35
CA GLN A 5 -3.15 -35.77 -24.92
C GLN A 5 -1.88 -35.64 -24.04
N ILE A 6 -0.79 -36.29 -24.41
CA ILE A 6 0.49 -36.19 -23.69
C ILE A 6 1.00 -34.74 -23.73
N TYR A 7 0.93 -34.10 -24.89
CA TYR A 7 1.36 -32.71 -25.06
C TYR A 7 0.51 -31.73 -24.22
N ILE A 8 -0.82 -31.92 -24.21
CA ILE A 8 -1.72 -31.11 -23.39
C ILE A 8 -1.44 -31.30 -21.89
N LYS A 9 -1.24 -32.52 -21.42
CA LYS A 9 -0.86 -32.81 -20.03
C LYS A 9 0.47 -32.18 -19.66
N PHE A 10 1.45 -32.17 -20.56
CA PHE A 10 2.73 -31.50 -20.35
C PHE A 10 2.57 -29.98 -20.21
N LEU A 11 1.76 -29.34 -21.06
CA LEU A 11 1.48 -27.90 -20.96
C LEU A 11 0.78 -27.57 -19.64
N TYR A 12 -0.22 -28.33 -19.25
CA TYR A 12 -0.93 -28.11 -17.97
C TYR A 12 -0.06 -28.36 -16.76
N SER A 13 0.86 -29.32 -16.79
CA SER A 13 1.79 -29.54 -15.68
C SER A 13 2.76 -28.37 -15.48
N ASN A 14 3.22 -27.73 -16.57
CA ASN A 14 4.03 -26.53 -16.49
C ASN A 14 3.22 -25.34 -15.95
N LEU A 15 1.98 -25.17 -16.43
CA LEU A 15 1.07 -24.12 -15.94
C LEU A 15 0.80 -24.29 -14.43
N LEU A 16 0.53 -25.52 -13.96
CA LEU A 16 0.36 -25.80 -12.53
C LEU A 16 1.62 -25.48 -11.74
N LYS A 17 2.81 -25.79 -12.24
CA LYS A 17 4.08 -25.43 -11.60
C LYS A 17 4.22 -23.92 -11.44
N ASP A 18 3.91 -23.16 -12.47
CA ASP A 18 3.99 -21.68 -12.45
C ASP A 18 2.97 -21.09 -11.47
N ILE A 19 1.74 -21.62 -11.45
CA ILE A 19 0.68 -21.22 -10.51
C ILE A 19 1.12 -21.51 -9.06
N TYR A 20 1.55 -22.74 -8.76
CA TYR A 20 1.96 -23.12 -7.40
C TYR A 20 3.22 -22.38 -6.96
N GLY A 21 4.15 -22.10 -7.86
CA GLY A 21 5.33 -21.27 -7.58
C GLY A 21 4.99 -19.80 -7.26
N SER A 22 3.80 -19.35 -7.63
CA SER A 22 3.31 -17.98 -7.39
C SER A 22 2.49 -17.84 -6.10
N ILE A 23 2.12 -18.96 -5.47
CA ILE A 23 1.32 -19.01 -4.24
C ILE A 23 2.23 -19.27 -3.04
N ASP A 24 2.35 -18.31 -2.12
CA ASP A 24 3.09 -18.51 -0.87
C ASP A 24 2.40 -19.55 0.01
N GLY A 25 3.16 -20.45 0.61
CA GLY A 25 2.66 -21.46 1.52
C GLY A 25 2.15 -22.75 0.87
N THR A 26 2.23 -22.89 -0.46
CA THR A 26 1.97 -24.17 -1.13
C THR A 26 3.19 -25.09 -0.99
N SER A 27 2.92 -26.37 -0.70
CA SER A 27 3.97 -27.38 -0.61
C SER A 27 4.19 -28.07 -1.97
N GLU A 28 5.43 -28.54 -2.18
CA GLU A 28 5.76 -29.38 -3.34
C GLU A 28 4.91 -30.67 -3.35
N ALA A 29 4.46 -31.13 -2.18
CA ALA A 29 3.58 -32.27 -2.05
C ALA A 29 2.17 -32.00 -2.63
N ASP A 30 1.64 -30.77 -2.50
CA ASP A 30 0.34 -30.38 -3.07
C ASP A 30 0.41 -30.31 -4.58
N LEU A 31 1.50 -29.73 -5.14
CA LEU A 31 1.74 -29.72 -6.56
C LEU A 31 1.82 -31.14 -7.14
N ASN A 32 2.63 -32.01 -6.51
CA ASN A 32 2.80 -33.39 -6.97
C ASN A 32 1.48 -34.16 -6.97
N LYS A 33 0.62 -33.96 -5.96
CA LYS A 33 -0.70 -34.58 -5.87
C LYS A 33 -1.63 -34.13 -6.99
N ASP A 34 -1.65 -32.86 -7.35
CA ASP A 34 -2.50 -32.34 -8.42
C ASP A 34 -1.95 -32.71 -9.80
N VAL A 35 -0.64 -32.76 -9.97
CA VAL A 35 0.01 -33.29 -11.18
C VAL A 35 -0.29 -34.80 -11.35
N GLU A 36 -0.23 -35.59 -10.29
CA GLU A 36 -0.57 -37.01 -10.32
C GLU A 36 -2.03 -37.22 -10.75
N LYS A 37 -2.98 -36.50 -10.15
CA LYS A 37 -4.41 -36.52 -10.56
C LYS A 37 -4.56 -36.21 -12.05
N MET A 38 -3.85 -35.20 -12.53
CA MET A 38 -3.89 -34.80 -13.93
C MET A 38 -3.41 -35.92 -14.86
N TYR A 39 -2.34 -36.65 -14.52
CA TYR A 39 -1.87 -37.77 -15.32
C TYR A 39 -2.83 -38.95 -15.31
N MET A 40 -3.56 -39.16 -14.21
CA MET A 40 -4.59 -40.24 -14.08
C MET A 40 -5.90 -39.89 -14.81
N THR A 41 -6.11 -38.62 -15.14
CA THR A 41 -7.34 -38.17 -15.83
C THR A 41 -7.29 -38.50 -17.32
N THR A 42 -8.38 -39.06 -17.86
CA THR A 42 -8.46 -39.49 -19.26
C THR A 42 -9.29 -38.58 -20.14
N ASP A 43 -10.11 -37.71 -19.54
CA ASP A 43 -10.98 -36.81 -20.29
C ASP A 43 -10.52 -35.33 -20.16
N PHE A 44 -10.82 -34.55 -21.18
CA PHE A 44 -10.40 -33.15 -21.29
C PHE A 44 -11.13 -32.24 -20.30
N GLN A 45 -12.37 -32.54 -19.95
CA GLN A 45 -13.19 -31.70 -19.06
C GLN A 45 -12.68 -31.77 -17.62
N SER A 46 -12.28 -32.95 -17.17
CA SER A 46 -11.64 -33.11 -15.86
C SER A 46 -10.25 -32.47 -15.79
N LEU A 47 -9.49 -32.45 -16.89
CA LEU A 47 -8.22 -31.74 -17.00
C LEU A 47 -8.40 -30.21 -16.84
N THR A 48 -9.35 -29.62 -17.53
CA THR A 48 -9.64 -28.18 -17.42
C THR A 48 -10.12 -27.82 -16.03
N GLY A 49 -10.95 -28.64 -15.40
CA GLY A 49 -11.41 -28.43 -14.02
C GLY A 49 -10.29 -28.40 -12.98
N LEU A 50 -9.22 -29.20 -13.14
CA LEU A 50 -8.07 -29.14 -12.25
C LEU A 50 -7.31 -27.81 -12.37
N VAL A 51 -7.18 -27.30 -13.58
CA VAL A 51 -6.52 -25.98 -13.81
C VAL A 51 -7.37 -24.83 -13.32
N GLU A 52 -8.69 -24.88 -13.52
CA GLU A 52 -9.63 -23.88 -13.00
C GLU A 52 -9.53 -23.78 -11.47
N VAL A 53 -9.53 -24.91 -10.76
CA VAL A 53 -9.34 -24.94 -9.29
C VAL A 53 -8.00 -24.33 -8.88
N ALA A 54 -6.92 -24.57 -9.63
CA ALA A 54 -5.62 -23.97 -9.34
C ALA A 54 -5.62 -22.45 -9.58
N ILE A 55 -6.27 -21.99 -10.63
CA ILE A 55 -6.46 -20.57 -10.94
C ILE A 55 -7.29 -19.88 -9.84
N ASP A 56 -8.38 -20.51 -9.39
CA ASP A 56 -9.22 -19.96 -8.32
C ASP A 56 -8.45 -19.84 -6.99
N ARG A 57 -7.58 -20.82 -6.67
CA ARG A 57 -6.68 -20.72 -5.52
C ARG A 57 -5.71 -19.56 -5.65
N LEU A 58 -5.12 -19.37 -6.82
CA LEU A 58 -4.22 -18.24 -7.10
C LEU A 58 -4.98 -16.91 -6.97
N ALA A 59 -6.18 -16.81 -7.53
CA ALA A 59 -7.04 -15.63 -7.42
C ALA A 59 -7.37 -15.31 -5.95
N ALA A 60 -7.75 -16.31 -5.15
CA ALA A 60 -8.01 -16.15 -3.72
C ALA A 60 -6.77 -15.64 -2.95
N CYS A 61 -5.57 -16.11 -3.29
CA CYS A 61 -4.32 -15.59 -2.71
C CYS A 61 -4.05 -14.13 -3.08
N PHE A 62 -4.41 -13.71 -4.29
CA PHE A 62 -4.29 -12.31 -4.69
C PHE A 62 -5.34 -11.42 -4.01
N GLU A 63 -6.55 -11.91 -3.80
CA GLU A 63 -7.60 -11.21 -3.04
C GLU A 63 -7.20 -11.05 -1.57
N ASP A 64 -6.66 -12.08 -0.93
CA ASP A 64 -6.15 -12.03 0.45
C ASP A 64 -4.98 -11.06 0.59
N LYS A 65 -4.01 -11.09 -0.35
CA LYS A 65 -2.92 -10.09 -0.41
C LYS A 65 -3.44 -8.67 -0.64
N SER A 66 -4.54 -8.49 -1.37
CA SER A 66 -5.19 -7.19 -1.55
C SER A 66 -5.84 -6.71 -0.26
N GLN A 67 -6.50 -7.58 0.50
CA GLN A 67 -7.06 -7.25 1.81
C GLN A 67 -5.97 -6.98 2.85
N THR A 68 -4.88 -7.73 2.83
CA THR A 68 -3.71 -7.49 3.67
C THR A 68 -3.13 -6.10 3.38
N GLY A 69 -2.89 -5.77 2.10
CA GLY A 69 -2.37 -4.45 1.72
C GLY A 69 -3.27 -3.28 2.16
N HIS A 70 -4.59 -3.46 2.12
CA HIS A 70 -5.55 -2.45 2.61
C HIS A 70 -5.46 -2.25 4.13
N LYS A 71 -5.30 -3.32 4.89
CA LYS A 71 -5.16 -3.28 6.35
C LYS A 71 -3.87 -2.58 6.78
N GLU A 72 -2.74 -2.92 6.14
CA GLU A 72 -1.45 -2.28 6.42
C GLU A 72 -1.46 -0.79 6.07
N VAL A 73 -2.07 -0.41 4.94
CA VAL A 73 -2.24 1.00 4.56
C VAL A 73 -3.05 1.75 5.61
N GLU A 74 -4.12 1.16 6.14
CA GLU A 74 -4.92 1.80 7.19
C GLU A 74 -4.12 1.94 8.50
N ILE A 75 -3.35 0.93 8.91
CA ILE A 75 -2.45 1.00 10.07
C ILE A 75 -1.44 2.14 9.89
N VAL A 76 -0.81 2.25 8.71
CA VAL A 76 0.15 3.31 8.39
C VAL A 76 -0.52 4.70 8.45
N LYS A 77 -1.71 4.88 7.90
CA LYS A 77 -2.46 6.14 7.99
C LYS A 77 -2.74 6.53 9.43
N GLN A 78 -3.23 5.59 10.24
CA GLN A 78 -3.51 5.83 11.66
C GLN A 78 -2.24 6.21 12.43
N TYR A 79 -1.12 5.60 12.11
CA TYR A 79 0.17 5.95 12.72
C TYR A 79 0.62 7.38 12.32
N ILE A 80 0.48 7.74 11.03
CA ILE A 80 0.78 9.10 10.55
C ILE A 80 -0.11 10.12 11.26
N TYR A 81 -1.39 9.86 11.40
CA TYR A 81 -2.34 10.75 12.08
C TYR A 81 -1.98 11.04 13.54
N ARG A 82 -1.39 10.07 14.22
CA ARG A 82 -0.99 10.19 15.63
C ARG A 82 0.40 10.78 15.83
N ASN A 83 1.26 10.66 14.82
CA ASN A 83 2.70 10.96 14.94
C ASN A 83 3.20 11.98 13.91
N TYR A 84 2.35 12.78 13.31
CA TYR A 84 2.70 13.73 12.25
C TYR A 84 3.75 14.78 12.66
N GLY A 85 3.93 15.02 13.95
CA GLY A 85 4.96 15.88 14.51
C GLY A 85 6.34 15.23 14.65
N SER A 86 6.47 13.95 14.31
CA SER A 86 7.73 13.20 14.35
C SER A 86 8.32 13.06 12.95
N GLU A 87 9.60 12.72 12.89
CA GLU A 87 10.24 12.37 11.62
C GLU A 87 9.73 10.99 11.17
N LEU A 88 8.89 10.98 10.12
CA LEU A 88 8.28 9.77 9.57
C LEU A 88 9.01 9.36 8.28
N GLY A 89 9.84 8.31 8.36
CA GLY A 89 10.48 7.68 7.21
C GLY A 89 9.64 6.56 6.62
N ILE A 90 9.71 6.36 5.29
CA ILE A 90 9.01 5.25 4.61
C ILE A 90 9.53 3.91 5.12
N ASP A 91 10.84 3.78 5.35
CA ASP A 91 11.47 2.55 5.84
C ASP A 91 10.91 2.17 7.21
N MET A 92 10.84 3.11 8.15
CA MET A 92 10.26 2.89 9.48
C MET A 92 8.79 2.48 9.42
N LEU A 93 7.99 3.13 8.55
CA LEU A 93 6.57 2.78 8.37
C LEU A 93 6.40 1.39 7.73
N ALA A 94 7.30 1.01 6.82
CA ALA A 94 7.30 -0.30 6.19
C ALA A 94 7.69 -1.41 7.18
N ASP A 95 8.72 -1.18 7.99
CA ASP A 95 9.13 -2.10 9.05
C ASP A 95 8.01 -2.35 10.07
N MET A 96 7.26 -1.30 10.43
CA MET A 96 6.14 -1.39 11.36
C MET A 96 5.02 -2.35 10.88
N VAL A 97 4.82 -2.45 9.57
CA VAL A 97 3.79 -3.32 8.96
C VAL A 97 4.41 -4.56 8.28
N TYR A 98 5.70 -4.82 8.51
CA TYR A 98 6.44 -5.96 7.96
C TYR A 98 6.40 -6.05 6.43
N LEU A 99 6.43 -4.92 5.75
CA LEU A 99 6.45 -4.82 4.29
C LEU A 99 7.78 -4.23 3.78
N ALA A 100 8.14 -4.57 2.55
CA ALA A 100 9.23 -3.87 1.87
C ALA A 100 8.80 -2.41 1.56
N PRO A 101 9.68 -1.40 1.72
CA PRO A 101 9.36 0.02 1.48
C PRO A 101 8.78 0.32 0.09
N SER A 102 9.30 -0.34 -0.94
CA SER A 102 8.81 -0.23 -2.31
C SER A 102 7.40 -0.80 -2.48
N TYR A 103 7.10 -1.93 -1.82
CA TYR A 103 5.79 -2.54 -1.85
C TYR A 103 4.77 -1.69 -1.09
N LEU A 104 5.09 -1.23 0.12
CA LEU A 104 4.23 -0.30 0.87
C LEU A 104 3.91 0.94 0.05
N SER A 105 4.91 1.57 -0.58
CA SER A 105 4.71 2.76 -1.42
C SER A 105 3.75 2.50 -2.59
N THR A 106 3.86 1.33 -3.21
CA THR A 106 3.01 0.92 -4.34
C THR A 106 1.56 0.68 -3.89
N VAL A 107 1.37 -0.10 -2.81
CA VAL A 107 0.05 -0.41 -2.27
C VAL A 107 -0.62 0.86 -1.74
N PHE A 108 0.11 1.69 -1.00
CA PHE A 108 -0.39 2.96 -0.48
C PHE A 108 -0.90 3.88 -1.60
N LYS A 109 -0.13 4.01 -2.70
CA LYS A 109 -0.55 4.80 -3.86
C LYS A 109 -1.77 4.21 -4.56
N LYS A 110 -1.85 2.88 -4.66
CA LYS A 110 -3.02 2.16 -5.24
C LYS A 110 -4.28 2.43 -4.42
N GLU A 111 -4.19 2.34 -3.08
CA GLU A 111 -5.33 2.47 -2.18
C GLU A 111 -5.78 3.93 -1.95
N THR A 112 -4.82 4.86 -1.86
CA THR A 112 -5.11 6.27 -1.51
C THR A 112 -5.10 7.23 -2.70
N GLY A 113 -4.62 6.78 -3.86
CA GLY A 113 -4.43 7.59 -5.05
C GLY A 113 -3.20 8.52 -4.99
N GLN A 114 -2.48 8.58 -3.86
CA GLN A 114 -1.35 9.48 -3.70
C GLN A 114 -0.10 8.80 -3.12
N ASN A 115 1.05 9.39 -3.40
CA ASN A 115 2.33 8.91 -2.89
C ASN A 115 2.42 9.07 -1.36
N LEU A 116 2.97 8.07 -0.65
CA LEU A 116 3.08 8.04 0.82
C LEU A 116 3.85 9.26 1.38
N SER A 117 4.98 9.65 0.78
CA SER A 117 5.72 10.85 1.21
C SER A 117 4.91 12.13 1.05
N LYS A 118 4.12 12.23 -0.03
CA LYS A 118 3.22 13.36 -0.26
C LYS A 118 2.09 13.38 0.77
N PHE A 119 1.55 12.22 1.11
CA PHE A 119 0.51 12.08 2.13
C PHE A 119 0.99 12.56 3.50
N ILE A 120 2.19 12.13 3.94
CA ILE A 120 2.80 12.58 5.20
C ILE A 120 2.95 14.10 5.22
N LYS A 121 3.53 14.68 4.16
CA LYS A 121 3.74 16.13 4.04
C LYS A 121 2.41 16.90 4.03
N SER A 122 1.43 16.44 3.25
CA SER A 122 0.11 17.12 3.15
C SER A 122 -0.63 17.10 4.47
N TYR A 123 -0.63 15.98 5.18
CA TYR A 123 -1.30 15.88 6.48
C TYR A 123 -0.66 16.81 7.52
N GLY A 124 0.68 16.87 7.59
CA GLY A 124 1.38 17.83 8.46
C GLY A 124 1.02 19.28 8.14
N MET A 125 0.89 19.63 6.85
CA MET A 125 0.49 20.97 6.43
C MET A 125 -0.99 21.29 6.75
N GLU A 126 -1.89 20.31 6.64
CA GLU A 126 -3.29 20.46 7.05
C GLU A 126 -3.39 20.72 8.55
N ARG A 127 -2.65 19.98 9.37
CA ARG A 127 -2.58 20.22 10.83
C ARG A 127 -2.01 21.61 11.16
N ALA A 128 -0.97 22.04 10.45
CA ALA A 128 -0.41 23.38 10.60
C ALA A 128 -1.44 24.46 10.28
N ARG A 129 -2.21 24.30 9.21
CA ARG A 129 -3.30 25.20 8.84
C ARG A 129 -4.34 25.30 9.95
N ASP A 130 -4.82 24.15 10.42
CA ASP A 130 -5.84 24.10 11.49
C ASP A 130 -5.36 24.80 12.78
N MET A 131 -4.06 24.66 13.13
CA MET A 131 -3.48 25.34 14.28
C MET A 131 -3.38 26.87 14.04
N LEU A 132 -3.05 27.28 12.81
CA LEU A 132 -2.98 28.72 12.47
C LEU A 132 -4.35 29.38 12.54
N GLU A 133 -5.41 28.67 12.16
CA GLU A 133 -6.81 29.16 12.21
C GLU A 133 -7.38 29.16 13.62
N ASN A 134 -7.09 28.13 14.42
CA ASN A 134 -7.80 27.84 15.66
C ASN A 134 -6.95 28.08 16.92
N SER A 135 -5.72 28.59 16.80
CA SER A 135 -4.89 28.87 17.97
C SER A 135 -4.04 30.12 17.81
N MET A 136 -3.65 30.68 18.97
CA MET A 136 -2.71 31.79 19.06
C MET A 136 -1.24 31.35 19.22
N ALA A 137 -0.95 30.05 19.00
CA ALA A 137 0.38 29.49 19.10
C ALA A 137 1.35 30.20 18.13
N LYS A 138 2.61 30.38 18.53
CA LYS A 138 3.62 30.99 17.67
C LYS A 138 3.87 30.11 16.44
N ILE A 139 4.20 30.74 15.32
CA ILE A 139 4.47 30.02 14.06
C ILE A 139 5.65 29.03 14.23
N VAL A 140 6.65 29.39 15.04
CA VAL A 140 7.77 28.49 15.35
C VAL A 140 7.30 27.24 16.10
N ASP A 141 6.37 27.38 17.04
CA ASP A 141 5.84 26.27 17.83
C ASP A 141 4.96 25.36 16.96
N ILE A 142 4.13 25.95 16.09
CA ILE A 142 3.32 25.19 15.11
C ILE A 142 4.24 24.40 14.16
N GLY A 143 5.30 25.01 13.66
CA GLY A 143 6.28 24.32 12.83
C GLY A 143 6.90 23.13 13.56
N ALA A 144 7.30 23.31 14.82
CA ALA A 144 7.86 22.25 15.65
C ALA A 144 6.84 21.12 15.91
N MET A 145 5.58 21.45 16.22
CA MET A 145 4.48 20.48 16.41
C MET A 145 4.18 19.67 15.15
N CYS A 146 4.47 20.23 13.96
CA CYS A 146 4.33 19.56 12.68
C CYS A 146 5.61 18.85 12.21
N GLY A 147 6.62 18.68 13.08
CA GLY A 147 7.84 17.94 12.78
C GLY A 147 8.94 18.75 12.08
N TYR A 148 8.79 20.06 11.96
CA TYR A 148 9.79 20.93 11.34
C TYR A 148 10.74 21.50 12.39
N GLN A 149 11.99 21.03 12.36
CA GLN A 149 13.05 21.56 13.24
C GLN A 149 13.48 22.99 12.85
N ASN A 150 13.27 23.37 11.59
CA ASN A 150 13.65 24.68 11.05
C ASN A 150 12.40 25.46 10.61
N VAL A 151 12.14 26.58 11.30
CA VAL A 151 10.98 27.43 11.02
C VAL A 151 11.01 28.06 9.62
N SER A 152 12.19 28.39 9.09
CA SER A 152 12.29 28.95 7.74
C SER A 152 11.91 27.92 6.68
N TYR A 153 12.33 26.66 6.88
CA TYR A 153 11.93 25.55 6.02
C TYR A 153 10.41 25.27 6.14
N PHE A 154 9.86 25.31 7.35
CA PHE A 154 8.40 25.24 7.56
C PHE A 154 7.65 26.31 6.78
N CYS A 155 8.05 27.59 6.95
CA CYS A 155 7.41 28.72 6.27
C CYS A 155 7.47 28.60 4.75
N SER A 156 8.61 28.16 4.20
CA SER A 156 8.76 27.92 2.77
C SER A 156 7.88 26.79 2.26
N SER A 157 7.85 25.68 3.00
CA SER A 157 6.99 24.52 2.68
C SER A 157 5.50 24.85 2.76
N PHE A 158 5.09 25.63 3.76
CA PHE A 158 3.71 26.07 3.91
C PHE A 158 3.30 27.01 2.76
N ARG A 159 4.18 27.94 2.39
CA ARG A 159 3.96 28.83 1.24
C ARG A 159 3.89 28.06 -0.08
N GLU A 160 4.73 27.07 -0.26
CA GLU A 160 4.69 26.19 -1.43
C GLU A 160 3.34 25.46 -1.54
N PHE A 161 2.79 25.04 -0.39
CA PHE A 161 1.56 24.26 -0.32
C PHE A 161 0.28 25.11 -0.44
N TYR A 162 0.23 26.25 0.23
CA TYR A 162 -0.97 27.11 0.30
C TYR A 162 -0.84 28.46 -0.47
N GLY A 163 0.30 28.71 -1.10
CA GLY A 163 0.52 29.94 -1.88
C GLY A 163 0.88 31.18 -1.05
N VAL A 164 0.66 31.15 0.28
CA VAL A 164 0.92 32.27 1.20
C VAL A 164 1.73 31.83 2.41
N SER A 165 2.46 32.76 3.05
CA SER A 165 3.19 32.42 4.27
C SER A 165 2.25 32.16 5.45
N PRO A 166 2.67 31.37 6.48
CA PRO A 166 1.86 31.12 7.68
C PRO A 166 1.37 32.40 8.36
N GLN A 167 2.22 33.45 8.39
CA GLN A 167 1.86 34.75 8.97
C GLN A 167 0.71 35.41 8.21
N LYS A 168 0.83 35.52 6.88
CA LYS A 168 -0.22 36.10 6.03
C LYS A 168 -1.49 35.26 6.06
N PHE A 169 -1.37 33.95 6.15
CA PHE A 169 -2.51 33.03 6.25
C PHE A 169 -3.32 33.34 7.52
N ARG A 170 -2.64 33.46 8.67
CA ARG A 170 -3.27 33.81 9.95
C ARG A 170 -3.95 35.19 9.91
N GLU A 171 -3.26 36.19 9.36
CA GLU A 171 -3.79 37.55 9.24
C GLU A 171 -5.03 37.61 8.36
N SER A 172 -5.08 36.85 7.27
CA SER A 172 -6.26 36.79 6.39
C SER A 172 -7.44 36.05 7.03
N GLY A 173 -7.22 35.05 7.89
CA GLY A 173 -8.27 34.35 8.62
C GLY A 173 -8.91 35.19 9.74
N VAL A 174 -8.15 36.12 10.33
CA VAL A 174 -8.66 37.06 11.36
C VAL A 174 -9.51 38.19 10.72
N ALA A 175 -9.30 38.51 9.43
CA ALA A 175 -10.05 39.56 8.74
C ALA A 175 -11.44 39.14 8.21
N GLY A 176 -11.79 37.85 8.31
CA GLY A 176 -13.07 37.30 7.85
C GLY A 176 -14.11 37.08 8.95
N GLY A 177 -13.88 37.57 10.17
CA GLY A 177 -14.72 37.41 11.33
C GLY A 177 -15.33 38.74 11.88
N GLU A 178 -15.83 39.60 11.00
CA GLU A 178 -16.71 40.72 11.36
C GLU A 178 -18.07 40.57 10.66
#